data_ae975626d069be8118c156342647f8e7
#
_entry.id   ae975626d069be8118c156342647f8e7
#
_cell.length_a   1.000
_cell.length_b   1.000
_cell.length_c   1.000
_cell.angle_alpha   90.00
_cell.angle_beta   90.00
_cell.angle_gamma   90.00
#
_symmetry.space_group_name_H-M   'P 1'
#
loop_
_entity.id
_entity.type
_entity.pdbx_description
1 polymer ?
#
loop_
_entity_poly.entity_id
_entity_poly.type
_entity_poly.pdbx_seq_one_letter_code
_entity_poly.pdbx_strand_id
1 'polypeptide(L)'
;MISMIDRIKKYFKNNWVPWLITVVAVITVSLFQWVGAFDTLELKMYDYRFNTVRGPLTGWMASDSTYIKKGTDVVLVEVDDEAWRLVPEEWPYPRGGIWAKAIRNLYKAGAKVIVFDIQFDSPENRSEIYKDLIQTTTTDYILNQVPSLRDSTQAEYIQNSLPKLIPRHGDDMLGEAVAEAQMFGTTVIMPAKMVTEPTSVPPQYIAYPVRQIMNANPELGLINDQMDLDGFSRRYSLFDVMAHEPDKYYLTLGVKAFKAFEDIPDTAKPYFDSENLIWSYGNHKIKAYGQGNSFLVNYYGPPSGYKVRDERNLPAWSTFPKYSLAYIIDTEDVTLRDPMEDLDWMTQFLPGEIPEWIMAIEDDSERVEMMEAMGITEGNDISNSPFNNKIVVIGTSVEVHHDYKQTPYYNFSGIQQLTPGMETHANAIQTMLDKNYINVLGGGLTEFFNEFNKYPFSHILLITLLSFVALLILLFVNPIIAGFLILVTCLVYFAIGCGLFIGDIFWGIKSFAPSLFESKLPEIGESYIIPIVPPLVSVGVTYIGIVLYDFIMEQQDKKYLKNTFGAYISPDLILSLIHISEPTRPERIS
;
A
#
# COMPACT_ATOMS: atom_id res chain seq x y z
N MET A 1 -4.39 28.85 50.51
CA MET A 1 -3.38 28.12 49.67
C MET A 1 -2.58 27.11 50.50
N ILE A 2 -2.01 27.47 51.67
CA ILE A 2 -1.25 26.55 52.54
C ILE A 2 -2.08 25.33 52.98
N SER A 3 -3.36 25.48 53.31
CA SER A 3 -4.25 24.36 53.68
C SER A 3 -4.57 23.36 52.54
N MET A 4 -4.51 23.79 51.30
CA MET A 4 -4.69 22.91 50.14
C MET A 4 -3.46 22.07 49.85
N ILE A 5 -2.26 22.66 49.96
CA ILE A 5 -0.98 21.97 49.80
C ILE A 5 -0.81 20.91 50.90
N ASP A 6 -1.19 21.23 52.13
CA ASP A 6 -1.10 20.27 53.26
C ASP A 6 -2.10 19.11 53.09
N ARG A 7 -3.29 19.36 52.56
CA ARG A 7 -4.26 18.31 52.23
C ARG A 7 -3.70 17.40 51.11
N ILE A 8 -3.11 17.98 50.09
CA ILE A 8 -2.47 17.23 49.00
C ILE A 8 -1.32 16.38 49.52
N LYS A 9 -0.42 16.94 50.34
CA LYS A 9 0.68 16.19 50.96
C LYS A 9 0.21 15.05 51.83
N LYS A 10 -0.83 15.27 52.67
CA LYS A 10 -1.42 14.24 53.52
C LYS A 10 -2.09 13.12 52.68
N TYR A 11 -2.73 13.48 51.59
CA TYR A 11 -3.35 12.54 50.65
C TYR A 11 -2.28 11.68 49.97
N PHE A 12 -1.22 12.28 49.45
CA PHE A 12 -0.11 11.55 48.85
C PHE A 12 0.59 10.62 49.86
N LYS A 13 0.77 11.06 51.09
CA LYS A 13 1.41 10.24 52.12
C LYS A 13 0.61 8.99 52.46
N ASN A 14 -0.72 9.02 52.34
CA ASN A 14 -1.58 7.87 52.63
C ASN A 14 -1.82 6.97 51.43
N ASN A 15 -1.67 7.48 50.21
CA ASN A 15 -1.99 6.77 48.97
C ASN A 15 -0.78 6.61 48.04
N TRP A 16 0.43 6.59 48.55
CA TRP A 16 1.65 6.51 47.73
C TRP A 16 1.78 5.20 46.94
N VAL A 17 1.23 4.08 47.48
CA VAL A 17 1.33 2.74 46.84
C VAL A 17 0.58 2.67 45.51
N PRO A 18 -0.69 3.11 45.38
CA PRO A 18 -1.37 3.21 44.08
C PRO A 18 -0.59 4.04 43.04
N TRP A 19 0.05 5.14 43.47
CA TRP A 19 0.93 5.93 42.58
C TRP A 19 2.13 5.12 42.10
N LEU A 20 2.80 4.41 43.05
CA LEU A 20 3.94 3.56 42.74
C LEU A 20 3.54 2.45 41.74
N ILE A 21 2.38 1.78 41.96
CA ILE A 21 1.87 0.74 41.07
C ILE A 21 1.67 1.30 39.66
N THR A 22 1.07 2.50 39.56
CA THR A 22 0.85 3.15 38.27
C THR A 22 2.16 3.47 37.55
N VAL A 23 3.14 4.03 38.25
CA VAL A 23 4.47 4.33 37.69
C VAL A 23 5.15 3.05 37.21
N VAL A 24 5.11 1.98 38.01
CA VAL A 24 5.67 0.67 37.63
C VAL A 24 4.96 0.10 36.42
N ALA A 25 3.62 0.20 36.33
CA ALA A 25 2.84 -0.24 35.17
C ALA A 25 3.25 0.52 33.90
N VAL A 26 3.36 1.86 33.97
CA VAL A 26 3.79 2.70 32.84
C VAL A 26 5.19 2.31 32.39
N ILE A 27 6.15 2.19 33.31
CA ILE A 27 7.54 1.81 32.97
C ILE A 27 7.55 0.41 32.32
N THR A 28 6.86 -0.55 32.93
CA THR A 28 6.85 -1.94 32.45
C THR A 28 6.26 -2.02 31.05
N VAL A 29 5.09 -1.39 30.81
CA VAL A 29 4.45 -1.40 29.48
C VAL A 29 5.30 -0.65 28.46
N SER A 30 5.92 0.47 28.83
CA SER A 30 6.83 1.20 27.94
C SER A 30 8.06 0.37 27.56
N LEU A 31 8.62 -0.42 28.51
CA LEU A 31 9.71 -1.35 28.22
C LEU A 31 9.27 -2.48 27.28
N PHE A 32 8.08 -3.07 27.50
CA PHE A 32 7.53 -4.08 26.59
C PHE A 32 7.25 -3.52 25.20
N GLN A 33 6.76 -2.30 25.10
CA GLN A 33 6.62 -1.62 23.81
C GLN A 33 7.98 -1.42 23.15
N TRP A 34 8.98 -0.99 23.90
CA TRP A 34 10.34 -0.78 23.40
C TRP A 34 10.96 -2.05 22.79
N VAL A 35 10.72 -3.23 23.40
CA VAL A 35 11.18 -4.50 22.84
C VAL A 35 10.24 -5.08 21.74
N GLY A 36 9.21 -4.35 21.33
CA GLY A 36 8.30 -4.74 20.25
C GLY A 36 7.24 -5.78 20.64
N ALA A 37 6.99 -6.00 21.95
CA ALA A 37 6.04 -7.01 22.41
C ALA A 37 4.59 -6.77 21.95
N PHE A 38 4.25 -5.55 21.58
CA PHE A 38 2.91 -5.17 21.11
C PHE A 38 2.81 -4.98 19.60
N ASP A 39 3.92 -5.08 18.85
CA ASP A 39 3.97 -4.73 17.43
C ASP A 39 2.94 -5.49 16.60
N THR A 40 2.86 -6.80 16.76
CA THR A 40 1.87 -7.62 16.03
C THR A 40 0.43 -7.20 16.29
N LEU A 41 0.10 -6.81 17.53
CA LEU A 41 -1.25 -6.37 17.88
C LEU A 41 -1.53 -4.96 17.35
N GLU A 42 -0.55 -4.06 17.39
CA GLU A 42 -0.66 -2.72 16.81
C GLU A 42 -0.82 -2.78 15.28
N LEU A 43 -0.09 -3.67 14.60
CA LEU A 43 -0.24 -3.89 13.16
C LEU A 43 -1.64 -4.39 12.82
N LYS A 44 -2.21 -5.31 13.61
CA LYS A 44 -3.62 -5.73 13.43
C LYS A 44 -4.62 -4.60 13.69
N MET A 45 -4.34 -3.71 14.66
CA MET A 45 -5.16 -2.52 14.88
C MET A 45 -5.01 -1.51 13.74
N TYR A 46 -3.85 -1.44 13.11
CA TYR A 46 -3.64 -0.65 11.90
C TYR A 46 -4.54 -1.15 10.75
N ASP A 47 -4.51 -2.45 10.46
CA ASP A 47 -5.35 -3.06 9.41
C ASP A 47 -6.85 -2.92 9.71
N TYR A 48 -7.24 -3.07 10.98
CA TYR A 48 -8.63 -2.88 11.41
C TYR A 48 -9.14 -1.47 11.09
N ARG A 49 -8.30 -0.44 11.22
CA ARG A 49 -8.65 0.94 10.86
C ARG A 49 -8.95 1.09 9.36
N PHE A 50 -8.24 0.36 8.49
CA PHE A 50 -8.51 0.34 7.05
C PHE A 50 -9.78 -0.43 6.71
N ASN A 51 -9.80 -1.70 7.07
CA ASN A 51 -10.81 -2.63 6.56
C ASN A 51 -12.17 -2.49 7.24
N THR A 52 -12.22 -2.05 8.50
CA THR A 52 -13.46 -2.00 9.29
C THR A 52 -13.90 -0.58 9.62
N VAL A 53 -12.97 0.31 9.96
CA VAL A 53 -13.31 1.65 10.46
C VAL A 53 -13.53 2.62 9.32
N ARG A 54 -12.57 2.76 8.41
CA ARG A 54 -12.63 3.72 7.30
C ARG A 54 -13.30 3.13 6.08
N GLY A 55 -12.94 1.90 5.71
CA GLY A 55 -13.33 1.29 4.44
C GLY A 55 -12.61 1.89 3.21
N PRO A 56 -13.04 1.50 2.00
CA PRO A 56 -12.45 1.97 0.75
C PRO A 56 -12.64 3.47 0.52
N LEU A 57 -11.62 4.13 -0.03
CA LEU A 57 -11.66 5.55 -0.45
C LEU A 57 -12.07 5.71 -1.91
N THR A 58 -11.73 4.73 -2.73
CA THR A 58 -12.08 4.68 -4.15
C THR A 58 -12.66 3.31 -4.47
N GLY A 59 -13.31 3.22 -5.61
CA GLY A 59 -13.79 1.98 -6.14
C GLY A 59 -15.19 2.09 -6.71
N TRP A 60 -15.58 1.04 -7.43
CA TRP A 60 -16.86 0.93 -8.09
C TRP A 60 -17.55 -0.37 -7.73
N MET A 61 -18.79 -0.26 -7.19
CA MET A 61 -19.73 -1.37 -7.09
C MET A 61 -21.00 -0.99 -7.82
N ALA A 62 -21.49 -1.86 -8.69
CA ALA A 62 -22.54 -1.55 -9.67
C ALA A 62 -23.89 -1.11 -9.07
N SER A 63 -24.12 -1.29 -7.78
CA SER A 63 -25.43 -1.06 -7.19
C SER A 63 -25.48 -0.06 -6.04
N ASP A 64 -24.34 0.50 -5.61
CA ASP A 64 -24.34 1.36 -4.44
C ASP A 64 -23.82 2.76 -4.75
N SER A 65 -24.75 3.72 -4.83
CA SER A 65 -24.45 5.14 -5.04
C SER A 65 -23.81 5.81 -3.82
N THR A 66 -23.62 5.10 -2.71
CA THR A 66 -23.10 5.64 -1.45
C THR A 66 -21.57 5.65 -1.40
N TYR A 67 -20.89 4.96 -2.31
CA TYR A 67 -19.44 4.94 -2.35
C TYR A 67 -18.86 6.15 -3.08
N ILE A 68 -17.88 6.80 -2.46
CA ILE A 68 -17.21 7.97 -3.00
C ILE A 68 -16.40 7.54 -4.21
N LYS A 69 -16.85 7.94 -5.41
CA LYS A 69 -16.07 7.82 -6.65
C LYS A 69 -15.04 8.93 -6.68
N LYS A 70 -13.87 8.70 -6.10
CA LYS A 70 -12.72 9.56 -6.39
C LYS A 70 -12.04 9.00 -7.63
N GLY A 71 -11.84 9.82 -8.66
CA GLY A 71 -11.02 9.45 -9.81
C GLY A 71 -9.60 9.13 -9.37
N THR A 72 -8.95 8.18 -10.00
CA THR A 72 -7.54 7.87 -9.82
C THR A 72 -6.74 8.35 -11.01
N ASP A 73 -5.47 8.73 -10.77
CA ASP A 73 -4.53 9.09 -11.84
C ASP A 73 -3.77 7.85 -12.35
N VAL A 74 -4.00 6.70 -11.72
CA VAL A 74 -3.37 5.42 -12.05
C VAL A 74 -4.39 4.48 -12.65
N VAL A 75 -4.01 3.82 -13.75
CA VAL A 75 -4.76 2.77 -14.44
C VAL A 75 -3.91 1.50 -14.47
N LEU A 76 -4.52 0.36 -14.23
CA LEU A 76 -3.85 -0.94 -14.26
C LEU A 76 -4.05 -1.62 -15.62
N VAL A 77 -2.99 -2.19 -16.16
CA VAL A 77 -3.02 -3.10 -17.31
C VAL A 77 -2.49 -4.45 -16.85
N GLU A 78 -3.36 -5.43 -16.81
CA GLU A 78 -3.07 -6.71 -16.17
C GLU A 78 -2.80 -7.82 -17.18
N VAL A 79 -1.75 -8.60 -16.94
CA VAL A 79 -1.69 -9.96 -17.46
C VAL A 79 -2.54 -10.83 -16.51
N ASP A 80 -3.79 -10.95 -16.82
CA ASP A 80 -4.79 -11.70 -16.07
C ASP A 80 -5.18 -13.02 -16.79
N ASP A 81 -6.13 -13.76 -16.23
CA ASP A 81 -6.65 -15.00 -16.84
C ASP A 81 -7.28 -14.74 -18.23
N GLU A 82 -7.82 -13.54 -18.45
CA GLU A 82 -8.39 -13.13 -19.71
C GLU A 82 -7.29 -12.89 -20.77
N ALA A 83 -6.19 -12.24 -20.39
CA ALA A 83 -5.03 -12.12 -21.26
C ALA A 83 -4.47 -13.51 -21.65
N TRP A 84 -4.41 -14.45 -20.71
CA TRP A 84 -3.98 -15.82 -21.01
C TRP A 84 -4.91 -16.56 -21.98
N ARG A 85 -6.18 -16.29 -21.90
CA ARG A 85 -7.20 -16.89 -22.78
C ARG A 85 -7.21 -16.28 -24.19
N LEU A 86 -7.05 -14.94 -24.27
CA LEU A 86 -7.32 -14.17 -25.49
C LEU A 86 -6.08 -13.85 -26.32
N VAL A 87 -4.94 -13.58 -25.67
CA VAL A 87 -3.70 -13.24 -26.40
C VAL A 87 -3.27 -14.40 -27.29
N PRO A 88 -3.01 -14.18 -28.59
CA PRO A 88 -2.70 -15.25 -29.54
C PRO A 88 -1.40 -15.99 -29.25
N GLU A 89 -0.48 -15.32 -28.58
CA GLU A 89 0.82 -15.87 -28.20
C GLU A 89 0.77 -16.54 -26.82
N GLU A 90 1.76 -17.41 -26.55
CA GLU A 90 1.90 -18.05 -25.23
C GLU A 90 2.84 -17.25 -24.31
N TRP A 91 2.57 -17.32 -23.01
CA TRP A 91 3.48 -16.76 -22.01
C TRP A 91 4.82 -17.51 -21.93
N PRO A 92 5.96 -16.82 -21.76
CA PRO A 92 6.13 -15.37 -21.74
C PRO A 92 5.89 -14.72 -23.10
N TYR A 93 5.09 -13.66 -23.13
CA TYR A 93 4.69 -13.03 -24.39
C TYR A 93 5.88 -12.44 -25.15
N PRO A 94 5.86 -12.51 -26.51
CA PRO A 94 6.89 -11.94 -27.36
C PRO A 94 7.07 -10.43 -27.12
N ARG A 95 8.31 -10.01 -26.91
CA ARG A 95 8.61 -8.61 -26.62
C ARG A 95 8.28 -7.68 -27.77
N GLY A 96 8.61 -8.09 -29.00
CA GLY A 96 8.33 -7.31 -30.19
C GLY A 96 6.85 -7.30 -30.59
N GLY A 97 6.17 -8.45 -30.48
CA GLY A 97 4.78 -8.58 -30.92
C GLY A 97 3.76 -8.04 -29.93
N ILE A 98 3.95 -8.27 -28.64
CA ILE A 98 2.96 -7.94 -27.61
C ILE A 98 3.35 -6.71 -26.80
N TRP A 99 4.54 -6.73 -26.17
CA TRP A 99 4.93 -5.63 -25.28
C TRP A 99 5.23 -4.33 -26.02
N ALA A 100 5.94 -4.40 -27.16
CA ALA A 100 6.20 -3.23 -27.99
C ALA A 100 4.89 -2.63 -28.53
N LYS A 101 3.92 -3.49 -28.91
CA LYS A 101 2.60 -3.05 -29.33
C LYS A 101 1.83 -2.38 -28.21
N ALA A 102 1.82 -2.99 -27.02
CA ALA A 102 1.16 -2.40 -25.86
C ALA A 102 1.70 -0.99 -25.55
N ILE A 103 3.02 -0.78 -25.57
CA ILE A 103 3.62 0.55 -25.40
C ILE A 103 3.10 1.50 -26.49
N ARG A 104 3.14 1.07 -27.77
CA ARG A 104 2.72 1.91 -28.90
C ARG A 104 1.26 2.32 -28.79
N ASN A 105 0.39 1.41 -28.43
CA ASN A 105 -1.02 1.68 -28.28
C ASN A 105 -1.29 2.61 -27.08
N LEU A 106 -0.62 2.41 -25.95
CA LEU A 106 -0.83 3.22 -24.76
C LEU A 106 -0.34 4.67 -24.94
N TYR A 107 0.85 4.90 -25.54
CA TYR A 107 1.30 6.29 -25.72
C TYR A 107 0.45 7.02 -26.77
N LYS A 108 0.00 6.32 -27.84
CA LYS A 108 -0.94 6.87 -28.83
C LYS A 108 -2.30 7.19 -28.20
N ALA A 109 -2.74 6.41 -27.21
CA ALA A 109 -3.96 6.65 -26.44
C ALA A 109 -3.80 7.72 -25.34
N GLY A 110 -2.66 8.41 -25.27
CA GLY A 110 -2.42 9.55 -24.40
C GLY A 110 -1.88 9.25 -23.03
N ALA A 111 -1.36 8.04 -22.77
CA ALA A 111 -0.71 7.73 -21.49
C ALA A 111 0.49 8.67 -21.25
N LYS A 112 0.52 9.34 -20.08
CA LYS A 112 1.64 10.23 -19.72
C LYS A 112 2.85 9.44 -19.24
N VAL A 113 2.61 8.39 -18.44
CA VAL A 113 3.66 7.53 -17.89
C VAL A 113 3.23 6.08 -18.06
N ILE A 114 4.13 5.23 -18.54
CA ILE A 114 3.96 3.78 -18.63
C ILE A 114 5.00 3.13 -17.70
N VAL A 115 4.53 2.30 -16.77
CA VAL A 115 5.35 1.67 -15.73
C VAL A 115 5.25 0.17 -15.87
N PHE A 116 6.38 -0.51 -16.02
CA PHE A 116 6.41 -1.96 -16.05
C PHE A 116 6.78 -2.54 -14.67
N ASP A 117 5.96 -3.47 -14.19
CA ASP A 117 6.23 -4.32 -13.03
C ASP A 117 6.48 -5.78 -13.51
N ILE A 118 7.20 -5.92 -14.61
CA ILE A 118 7.59 -7.18 -15.24
C ILE A 118 9.05 -7.07 -15.65
N GLN A 119 9.89 -8.00 -15.18
CA GLN A 119 11.34 -7.97 -15.42
C GLN A 119 11.70 -8.37 -16.85
N PHE A 120 12.69 -7.66 -17.41
CA PHE A 120 13.28 -7.91 -18.72
C PHE A 120 14.81 -8.00 -18.63
N ASP A 121 15.31 -8.68 -17.59
CA ASP A 121 16.74 -8.79 -17.24
C ASP A 121 17.48 -9.90 -17.98
N SER A 122 16.78 -10.73 -18.73
CA SER A 122 17.34 -11.79 -19.57
C SER A 122 16.89 -11.61 -21.02
N PRO A 123 17.70 -11.99 -22.04
CA PRO A 123 17.32 -11.92 -23.44
C PRO A 123 16.08 -12.76 -23.76
N GLU A 124 15.37 -12.37 -24.83
CA GLU A 124 14.24 -13.14 -25.31
C GLU A 124 14.71 -14.42 -26.04
N ASN A 125 14.63 -15.54 -25.38
CA ASN A 125 15.14 -16.83 -25.90
C ASN A 125 14.55 -17.25 -27.26
N ARG A 126 13.29 -16.89 -27.54
CA ARG A 126 12.64 -17.25 -28.82
C ARG A 126 13.35 -16.64 -30.02
N SER A 127 13.70 -15.36 -29.94
CA SER A 127 14.36 -14.66 -31.04
C SER A 127 15.79 -15.18 -31.29
N GLU A 128 16.52 -15.56 -30.24
CA GLU A 128 17.88 -16.14 -30.39
C GLU A 128 17.85 -17.54 -31.02
N ILE A 129 16.92 -18.40 -30.58
CA ILE A 129 16.75 -19.74 -31.17
C ILE A 129 16.40 -19.65 -32.64
N TYR A 130 15.48 -18.78 -33.03
CA TYR A 130 15.14 -18.57 -34.43
C TYR A 130 16.31 -17.99 -35.24
N LYS A 131 17.04 -17.05 -34.67
CA LYS A 131 18.22 -16.43 -35.31
C LYS A 131 19.29 -17.47 -35.59
N ASP A 132 19.66 -18.26 -34.60
CA ASP A 132 20.67 -19.33 -34.76
C ASP A 132 20.19 -20.45 -35.72
N LEU A 133 18.91 -20.83 -35.62
CA LEU A 133 18.33 -21.87 -36.48
C LEU A 133 18.30 -21.42 -37.94
N ILE A 134 17.91 -20.19 -38.25
CA ILE A 134 17.86 -19.66 -39.60
C ILE A 134 19.26 -19.38 -40.13
N GLN A 135 20.14 -18.80 -39.32
CA GLN A 135 21.48 -18.44 -39.73
C GLN A 135 22.35 -19.68 -39.99
N THR A 136 22.31 -20.68 -39.10
CA THR A 136 23.09 -21.91 -39.25
C THR A 136 22.49 -22.89 -40.22
N THR A 137 21.18 -23.16 -40.10
CA THR A 137 20.55 -24.23 -40.93
C THR A 137 20.30 -23.77 -42.36
N THR A 138 19.84 -22.54 -42.57
CA THR A 138 19.46 -22.08 -43.92
C THR A 138 20.67 -21.65 -44.69
N THR A 139 21.59 -20.91 -44.09
CA THR A 139 22.82 -20.45 -44.81
C THR A 139 23.73 -21.63 -45.13
N ASP A 140 24.00 -22.48 -44.15
CA ASP A 140 24.85 -23.66 -44.35
C ASP A 140 24.16 -24.71 -45.23
N TYR A 141 22.85 -24.90 -45.13
CA TYR A 141 22.08 -25.80 -45.99
C TYR A 141 22.13 -25.33 -47.45
N ILE A 142 21.81 -24.06 -47.74
CA ILE A 142 21.86 -23.49 -49.08
C ILE A 142 23.25 -23.56 -49.67
N LEU A 143 24.29 -23.14 -48.93
CA LEU A 143 25.66 -23.15 -49.39
C LEU A 143 26.24 -24.57 -49.52
N ASN A 144 25.72 -25.56 -48.79
CA ASN A 144 26.12 -26.97 -48.89
C ASN A 144 25.41 -27.70 -50.02
N GLN A 145 24.14 -27.37 -50.28
CA GLN A 145 23.37 -28.01 -51.38
C GLN A 145 23.72 -27.45 -52.75
N VAL A 146 24.25 -26.23 -52.85
CA VAL A 146 24.62 -25.59 -54.07
C VAL A 146 26.08 -25.11 -53.98
N PRO A 147 27.08 -26.03 -54.14
CA PRO A 147 28.49 -25.70 -54.01
C PRO A 147 28.99 -24.57 -54.92
N SER A 148 28.36 -24.39 -56.09
CA SER A 148 28.64 -23.31 -57.03
C SER A 148 28.33 -21.90 -56.51
N LEU A 149 27.53 -21.79 -55.46
CA LEU A 149 27.21 -20.51 -54.82
C LEU A 149 28.28 -20.07 -53.79
N ARG A 150 29.19 -20.98 -53.35
CA ARG A 150 30.19 -20.66 -52.31
C ARG A 150 31.20 -19.59 -52.72
N ASP A 151 31.56 -19.55 -53.96
CA ASP A 151 32.62 -18.67 -54.50
C ASP A 151 32.07 -17.57 -55.41
N SER A 152 30.80 -17.25 -55.35
CA SER A 152 30.13 -16.31 -56.22
C SER A 152 29.64 -15.06 -55.50
N THR A 153 29.48 -13.95 -56.22
CA THR A 153 28.73 -12.75 -55.77
C THR A 153 27.34 -13.06 -55.24
N GLN A 154 26.78 -14.21 -55.61
CA GLN A 154 25.52 -14.69 -55.11
C GLN A 154 25.60 -15.23 -53.69
N ALA A 155 26.73 -15.81 -53.27
CA ALA A 155 26.93 -16.21 -51.88
C ALA A 155 26.98 -14.98 -50.96
N GLU A 156 27.67 -13.94 -51.39
CA GLU A 156 27.72 -12.67 -50.69
C GLU A 156 26.33 -12.00 -50.59
N TYR A 157 25.53 -12.06 -51.68
CA TYR A 157 24.16 -11.59 -51.71
C TYR A 157 23.26 -12.38 -50.74
N ILE A 158 23.37 -13.71 -50.70
CA ILE A 158 22.65 -14.58 -49.81
C ILE A 158 23.04 -14.31 -48.37
N GLN A 159 24.31 -14.23 -48.05
CA GLN A 159 24.83 -13.91 -46.71
C GLN A 159 24.37 -12.53 -46.21
N ASN A 160 24.27 -11.53 -47.11
CA ASN A 160 23.85 -10.17 -46.77
C ASN A 160 22.30 -10.00 -46.76
N SER A 161 21.54 -10.87 -47.46
CA SER A 161 20.11 -10.77 -47.59
C SER A 161 19.34 -11.64 -46.57
N LEU A 162 19.89 -12.81 -46.22
CA LEU A 162 19.29 -13.69 -45.20
C LEU A 162 19.11 -13.03 -43.85
N PRO A 163 20.08 -12.24 -43.31
CA PRO A 163 19.87 -11.52 -42.08
C PRO A 163 18.73 -10.52 -42.08
N LYS A 164 18.35 -10.02 -43.26
CA LYS A 164 17.19 -9.12 -43.45
C LYS A 164 15.86 -9.84 -43.45
N LEU A 165 15.87 -11.15 -43.70
CA LEU A 165 14.68 -12.01 -43.65
C LEU A 165 14.47 -12.63 -42.28
N ILE A 166 15.46 -12.52 -41.39
CA ILE A 166 15.34 -13.00 -40.01
C ILE A 166 14.40 -12.05 -39.28
N PRO A 167 13.40 -12.54 -38.53
CA PRO A 167 12.57 -11.71 -37.66
C PRO A 167 13.44 -10.84 -36.77
N ARG A 168 13.06 -9.58 -36.62
CA ARG A 168 13.78 -8.66 -35.73
C ARG A 168 13.76 -9.22 -34.31
N HIS A 169 14.87 -9.03 -33.59
CA HIS A 169 14.95 -9.46 -32.19
C HIS A 169 13.92 -8.70 -31.36
N GLY A 170 13.11 -9.42 -30.58
CA GLY A 170 12.03 -8.81 -29.81
C GLY A 170 12.51 -7.75 -28.82
N ASP A 171 13.70 -7.93 -28.25
CA ASP A 171 14.33 -6.94 -27.35
C ASP A 171 14.64 -5.62 -28.07
N ASP A 172 15.08 -5.66 -29.33
CA ASP A 172 15.34 -4.46 -30.12
C ASP A 172 14.02 -3.73 -30.43
N MET A 173 12.97 -4.49 -30.82
CA MET A 173 11.66 -3.94 -31.10
C MET A 173 11.02 -3.29 -29.86
N LEU A 174 11.21 -3.89 -28.68
CA LEU A 174 10.74 -3.33 -27.42
C LEU A 174 11.51 -2.05 -27.07
N GLY A 175 12.83 -2.05 -27.26
CA GLY A 175 13.66 -0.85 -27.07
C GLY A 175 13.25 0.31 -28.00
N GLU A 176 12.93 0.00 -29.28
CA GLU A 176 12.41 1.00 -30.21
C GLU A 176 11.06 1.56 -29.76
N ALA A 177 10.13 0.72 -29.33
CA ALA A 177 8.84 1.18 -28.84
C ALA A 177 8.98 2.10 -27.60
N VAL A 178 9.95 1.81 -26.72
CA VAL A 178 10.32 2.70 -25.60
C VAL A 178 10.82 4.04 -26.12
N ALA A 179 11.75 4.04 -27.07
CA ALA A 179 12.30 5.27 -27.65
C ALA A 179 11.21 6.09 -28.37
N GLU A 180 10.34 5.43 -29.14
CA GLU A 180 9.19 6.05 -29.80
C GLU A 180 8.28 6.75 -28.78
N ALA A 181 7.86 6.05 -27.70
CA ALA A 181 7.01 6.62 -26.67
C ALA A 181 7.63 7.88 -26.04
N GLN A 182 8.93 7.85 -25.75
CA GLN A 182 9.67 9.00 -25.21
C GLN A 182 9.72 10.17 -26.20
N MET A 183 9.88 9.93 -27.48
CA MET A 183 9.85 10.96 -28.53
C MET A 183 8.48 11.67 -28.59
N PHE A 184 7.39 10.96 -28.26
CA PHE A 184 6.03 11.51 -28.17
C PHE A 184 5.67 12.06 -26.80
N GLY A 185 6.63 12.17 -25.87
CA GLY A 185 6.43 12.78 -24.56
C GLY A 185 5.89 11.83 -23.47
N THR A 186 5.74 10.53 -23.77
CA THR A 186 5.38 9.53 -22.76
C THR A 186 6.64 8.98 -22.09
N THR A 187 6.72 9.07 -20.77
CA THR A 187 7.83 8.46 -20.02
C THR A 187 7.58 6.97 -19.81
N VAL A 188 8.55 6.14 -20.23
CA VAL A 188 8.50 4.69 -19.96
C VAL A 188 9.49 4.35 -18.85
N ILE A 189 8.97 3.71 -17.79
CA ILE A 189 9.74 3.29 -16.62
C ILE A 189 9.85 1.77 -16.62
N MET A 190 11.11 1.30 -16.72
CA MET A 190 11.43 -0.12 -16.68
C MET A 190 11.85 -0.55 -15.29
N PRO A 191 11.53 -1.78 -14.87
CA PRO A 191 11.91 -2.29 -13.57
C PRO A 191 13.42 -2.60 -13.52
N ALA A 192 14.01 -2.30 -12.39
CA ALA A 192 15.33 -2.77 -12.00
C ALA A 192 15.22 -3.44 -10.63
N LYS A 193 16.10 -4.37 -10.33
CA LYS A 193 16.08 -5.10 -9.05
C LYS A 193 17.40 -5.05 -8.36
N MET A 194 17.42 -4.64 -7.11
CA MET A 194 18.61 -4.79 -6.27
C MET A 194 18.71 -6.24 -5.81
N VAL A 195 19.80 -6.89 -6.19
CA VAL A 195 20.09 -8.30 -5.87
C VAL A 195 21.21 -8.34 -4.84
N THR A 196 21.03 -9.15 -3.81
CA THR A 196 22.05 -9.45 -2.81
C THR A 196 22.48 -10.90 -2.98
N GLU A 197 23.71 -11.10 -3.44
CA GLU A 197 24.30 -12.42 -3.63
C GLU A 197 25.64 -12.49 -2.90
N PRO A 198 25.70 -13.21 -1.76
CA PRO A 198 26.90 -13.20 -0.89
C PRO A 198 28.20 -13.67 -1.57
N THR A 199 28.08 -14.43 -2.66
CA THR A 199 29.22 -14.99 -3.43
C THR A 199 29.71 -14.07 -4.54
N SER A 200 28.95 -13.03 -4.89
CA SER A 200 29.34 -12.05 -5.93
C SER A 200 30.25 -10.97 -5.38
N VAL A 201 31.01 -10.31 -6.27
CA VAL A 201 31.87 -9.17 -5.91
C VAL A 201 31.57 -8.02 -6.88
N PRO A 202 30.90 -6.95 -6.40
CA PRO A 202 30.39 -6.70 -5.05
C PRO A 202 29.19 -7.61 -4.71
N PRO A 203 28.89 -7.83 -3.41
CA PRO A 203 27.81 -8.73 -2.98
C PRO A 203 26.39 -8.17 -3.25
N GLN A 204 26.28 -6.90 -3.62
CA GLN A 204 25.05 -6.25 -4.05
C GLN A 204 25.24 -5.63 -5.43
N TYR A 205 24.28 -5.82 -6.30
CA TYR A 205 24.27 -5.24 -7.65
C TYR A 205 22.83 -4.97 -8.11
N ILE A 206 22.68 -4.16 -9.15
CA ILE A 206 21.39 -3.91 -9.80
C ILE A 206 21.27 -4.81 -11.04
N ALA A 207 20.24 -5.63 -11.08
CA ALA A 207 19.80 -6.32 -12.28
C ALA A 207 19.01 -5.33 -13.14
N TYR A 208 19.60 -4.95 -14.26
CA TYR A 208 19.02 -4.03 -15.25
C TYR A 208 18.28 -4.81 -16.35
N PRO A 209 17.35 -4.18 -17.06
CA PRO A 209 16.85 -4.71 -18.32
C PRO A 209 17.97 -5.01 -19.30
N VAL A 210 17.72 -5.90 -20.27
CA VAL A 210 18.71 -6.24 -21.30
C VAL A 210 19.19 -4.99 -22.06
N ARG A 211 20.42 -5.09 -22.59
CA ARG A 211 21.11 -3.97 -23.22
C ARG A 211 20.30 -3.30 -24.34
N GLN A 212 19.56 -4.07 -25.12
CA GLN A 212 18.75 -3.56 -26.23
C GLN A 212 17.69 -2.57 -25.74
N ILE A 213 16.99 -2.90 -24.65
CA ILE A 213 16.02 -1.99 -24.01
C ILE A 213 16.74 -0.79 -23.39
N MET A 214 17.89 -1.02 -22.74
CA MET A 214 18.68 0.04 -22.12
C MET A 214 19.24 1.05 -23.14
N ASN A 215 19.45 0.66 -24.39
CA ASN A 215 19.88 1.59 -25.45
C ASN A 215 18.84 2.69 -25.74
N ALA A 216 17.56 2.46 -25.44
CA ALA A 216 16.51 3.46 -25.51
C ALA A 216 16.54 4.46 -24.34
N ASN A 217 17.45 4.26 -23.38
CA ASN A 217 17.57 5.08 -22.16
C ASN A 217 16.25 5.26 -21.40
N PRO A 218 15.53 4.16 -21.05
CA PRO A 218 14.33 4.26 -20.24
C PRO A 218 14.63 4.79 -18.84
N GLU A 219 13.62 5.36 -18.18
CA GLU A 219 13.70 5.57 -16.75
C GLU A 219 13.70 4.22 -16.02
N LEU A 220 14.45 4.13 -14.91
CA LEU A 220 14.58 2.91 -14.13
C LEU A 220 14.07 3.10 -12.72
N GLY A 221 13.24 2.17 -12.26
CA GLY A 221 12.74 2.13 -10.89
C GLY A 221 12.96 0.77 -10.24
N LEU A 222 13.36 0.77 -8.95
CA LEU A 222 13.51 -0.47 -8.21
C LEU A 222 12.14 -1.07 -7.87
N ILE A 223 12.02 -2.39 -8.08
CA ILE A 223 10.83 -3.17 -7.71
C ILE A 223 10.98 -3.87 -6.35
N ASN A 224 12.09 -3.62 -5.64
CA ASN A 224 12.29 -4.21 -4.33
C ASN A 224 11.20 -3.74 -3.36
N ASP A 225 10.49 -4.69 -2.75
CA ASP A 225 9.40 -4.42 -1.83
C ASP A 225 9.84 -4.65 -0.39
N GLN A 226 9.30 -3.83 0.51
CA GLN A 226 9.55 -3.92 1.95
C GLN A 226 8.28 -4.43 2.63
N MET A 227 8.36 -5.62 3.23
CA MET A 227 7.28 -6.18 4.04
C MET A 227 7.53 -5.92 5.52
N ASP A 228 6.44 -5.78 6.28
CA ASP A 228 6.50 -5.78 7.74
C ASP A 228 6.82 -7.18 8.29
N LEU A 229 7.12 -7.28 9.58
CA LEU A 229 7.49 -8.54 10.25
C LEU A 229 6.45 -9.66 10.13
N ASP A 230 5.20 -9.30 9.91
CA ASP A 230 4.07 -10.23 9.74
C ASP A 230 3.78 -10.57 8.27
N GLY A 231 4.61 -10.12 7.34
CA GLY A 231 4.49 -10.37 5.90
C GLY A 231 3.49 -9.46 5.17
N PHE A 232 2.97 -8.44 5.84
CA PHE A 232 2.08 -7.46 5.22
C PHE A 232 2.85 -6.32 4.58
N SER A 233 2.36 -5.84 3.43
CA SER A 233 2.83 -4.63 2.76
C SER A 233 2.01 -3.43 3.26
N ARG A 234 2.58 -2.64 4.17
CA ARG A 234 1.98 -1.39 4.69
C ARG A 234 2.82 -0.18 4.38
N ARG A 235 4.08 -0.42 4.05
CA ARG A 235 5.08 0.62 3.75
C ARG A 235 5.50 0.50 2.32
N TYR A 236 5.96 1.61 1.78
CA TYR A 236 6.57 1.65 0.47
C TYR A 236 7.94 2.32 0.57
N SER A 237 8.96 1.66 0.05
CA SER A 237 10.31 2.23 0.04
C SER A 237 10.40 3.40 -0.93
N LEU A 238 11.05 4.46 -0.52
CA LEU A 238 11.33 5.62 -1.38
C LEU A 238 12.54 5.34 -2.27
N PHE A 239 13.53 4.70 -1.70
CA PHE A 239 14.79 4.34 -2.36
C PHE A 239 15.48 3.21 -1.59
N ASP A 240 16.39 2.56 -2.25
CA ASP A 240 17.38 1.67 -1.64
C ASP A 240 18.79 2.17 -1.88
N VAL A 241 19.72 1.73 -1.02
CA VAL A 241 21.14 2.10 -1.05
C VAL A 241 21.99 0.82 -1.01
N MET A 242 22.96 0.70 -1.91
CA MET A 242 23.92 -0.40 -1.83
C MET A 242 25.00 -0.10 -0.78
N ALA A 243 25.39 -1.12 -0.02
CA ALA A 243 26.38 -0.97 1.06
C ALA A 243 27.73 -0.41 0.60
N HIS A 244 28.12 -0.67 -0.66
CA HIS A 244 29.36 -0.17 -1.24
C HIS A 244 29.21 1.19 -1.98
N GLU A 245 27.96 1.68 -2.15
CA GLU A 245 27.65 3.00 -2.72
C GLU A 245 26.68 3.77 -1.80
N PRO A 246 27.06 4.12 -0.56
CA PRO A 246 26.14 4.65 0.46
C PRO A 246 25.56 6.03 0.11
N ASP A 247 26.21 6.77 -0.78
CA ASP A 247 25.79 8.12 -1.19
C ASP A 247 24.87 8.11 -2.42
N LYS A 248 24.58 6.93 -2.98
CA LYS A 248 23.76 6.80 -4.18
C LYS A 248 22.40 6.18 -3.85
N TYR A 249 21.35 6.98 -4.05
CA TYR A 249 19.97 6.56 -3.85
C TYR A 249 19.38 6.01 -5.14
N TYR A 250 18.91 4.77 -5.10
CA TYR A 250 18.20 4.11 -6.19
C TYR A 250 16.70 4.20 -5.91
N LEU A 251 16.01 5.07 -6.65
CA LEU A 251 14.58 5.32 -6.45
C LEU A 251 13.74 4.10 -6.83
N THR A 252 12.67 3.87 -6.08
CA THR A 252 11.71 2.81 -6.36
C THR A 252 10.81 3.15 -7.54
N LEU A 253 10.15 2.12 -8.08
CA LEU A 253 9.28 2.21 -9.25
C LEU A 253 8.20 3.28 -9.08
N GLY A 254 7.51 3.29 -7.94
CA GLY A 254 6.46 4.27 -7.67
C GLY A 254 6.98 5.70 -7.54
N VAL A 255 8.15 5.91 -6.93
CA VAL A 255 8.74 7.27 -6.82
C VAL A 255 9.18 7.79 -8.18
N LYS A 256 9.71 6.92 -9.05
CA LYS A 256 10.04 7.30 -10.43
C LYS A 256 8.78 7.67 -11.22
N ALA A 257 7.69 6.90 -11.07
CA ALA A 257 6.41 7.19 -11.71
C ALA A 257 5.82 8.54 -11.22
N PHE A 258 5.86 8.78 -9.92
CA PHE A 258 5.44 10.06 -9.34
C PHE A 258 6.26 11.23 -9.90
N LYS A 259 7.60 11.10 -9.93
CA LYS A 259 8.47 12.15 -10.48
C LYS A 259 8.18 12.44 -11.95
N ALA A 260 8.02 11.39 -12.76
CA ALA A 260 7.72 11.53 -14.19
C ALA A 260 6.35 12.18 -14.43
N PHE A 261 5.34 11.82 -13.63
CA PHE A 261 4.00 12.39 -13.76
C PHE A 261 3.91 13.84 -13.33
N GLU A 262 4.64 14.24 -12.28
CA GLU A 262 4.70 15.62 -11.78
C GLU A 262 5.78 16.46 -12.49
N ASP A 263 6.38 15.97 -13.58
CA ASP A 263 7.42 16.61 -14.37
C ASP A 263 8.62 17.13 -13.52
N ILE A 264 8.99 16.36 -12.48
CA ILE A 264 10.10 16.71 -11.60
C ILE A 264 11.42 16.37 -12.27
N PRO A 265 12.26 17.35 -12.62
CA PRO A 265 13.50 17.10 -13.35
C PRO A 265 14.52 16.35 -12.48
N ASP A 266 15.38 15.53 -13.10
CA ASP A 266 16.45 14.81 -12.39
C ASP A 266 17.50 15.75 -11.75
N THR A 267 17.58 16.98 -12.21
CA THR A 267 18.41 18.04 -11.60
C THR A 267 17.88 18.51 -10.23
N ALA A 268 16.62 18.25 -9.92
CA ALA A 268 16.05 18.54 -8.60
C ALA A 268 16.64 17.56 -7.57
N LYS A 269 17.70 18.01 -6.88
CA LYS A 269 18.35 17.20 -5.83
C LYS A 269 17.36 16.97 -4.68
N PRO A 270 17.22 15.72 -4.21
CA PRO A 270 16.40 15.46 -3.03
C PRO A 270 17.04 16.10 -1.80
N TYR A 271 16.20 16.72 -0.97
CA TYR A 271 16.57 17.24 0.33
C TYR A 271 15.74 16.56 1.41
N PHE A 272 16.39 16.02 2.42
CA PHE A 272 15.73 15.37 3.54
C PHE A 272 15.75 16.25 4.79
N ASP A 273 14.56 16.63 5.23
CA ASP A 273 14.34 17.26 6.54
C ASP A 273 14.13 16.15 7.57
N SER A 274 15.17 15.86 8.35
CA SER A 274 15.16 14.79 9.34
C SER A 274 14.31 15.11 10.57
N GLU A 275 14.03 16.40 10.85
CA GLU A 275 13.19 16.79 11.98
C GLU A 275 11.71 16.52 11.69
N ASN A 276 11.28 16.79 10.46
CA ASN A 276 9.88 16.60 10.03
C ASN A 276 9.66 15.31 9.25
N LEU A 277 10.71 14.54 8.97
CA LEU A 277 10.69 13.33 8.12
C LEU A 277 10.10 13.62 6.73
N ILE A 278 10.58 14.68 6.07
CA ILE A 278 10.08 15.09 4.76
C ILE A 278 11.20 15.06 3.74
N TRP A 279 10.97 14.33 2.66
CA TRP A 279 11.75 14.42 1.43
C TRP A 279 11.17 15.49 0.52
N SER A 280 11.99 16.45 0.10
CA SER A 280 11.64 17.51 -0.84
C SER A 280 12.33 17.27 -2.17
N TYR A 281 11.55 17.24 -3.25
CA TYR A 281 12.01 17.21 -4.64
C TYR A 281 11.49 18.50 -5.31
N GLY A 282 12.28 19.58 -5.26
CA GLY A 282 11.79 20.90 -5.64
C GLY A 282 10.62 21.35 -4.73
N ASN A 283 9.48 21.62 -5.33
CA ASN A 283 8.27 22.02 -4.58
C ASN A 283 7.42 20.83 -4.07
N HIS A 284 7.77 19.61 -4.47
CA HIS A 284 7.05 18.40 -4.09
C HIS A 284 7.62 17.82 -2.80
N LYS A 285 6.73 17.45 -1.88
CA LYS A 285 7.09 16.92 -0.56
C LYS A 285 6.49 15.55 -0.38
N ILE A 286 7.34 14.59 0.01
CA ILE A 286 6.94 13.23 0.37
C ILE A 286 7.19 13.07 1.87
N LYS A 287 6.16 12.72 2.62
CA LYS A 287 6.29 12.47 4.05
C LYS A 287 6.80 11.06 4.30
N ALA A 288 7.98 10.96 4.89
CA ALA A 288 8.60 9.69 5.23
C ALA A 288 8.12 9.17 6.60
N TYR A 289 8.41 7.90 6.87
CA TYR A 289 8.11 7.18 8.09
C TYR A 289 9.35 6.41 8.57
N GLY A 290 9.43 6.16 9.87
CA GLY A 290 10.51 5.38 10.47
C GLY A 290 11.88 6.01 10.27
N GLN A 291 12.79 5.32 9.59
CA GLN A 291 14.16 5.81 9.35
C GLN A 291 14.26 6.82 8.19
N GLY A 292 13.14 7.19 7.58
CA GLY A 292 13.11 8.19 6.51
C GLY A 292 13.27 7.62 5.10
N ASN A 293 13.41 6.31 4.94
CA ASN A 293 13.56 5.66 3.63
C ASN A 293 12.26 5.07 3.07
N SER A 294 11.16 5.16 3.80
CA SER A 294 9.86 4.64 3.40
C SER A 294 8.73 5.55 3.87
N PHE A 295 7.51 5.31 3.41
CA PHE A 295 6.30 5.94 3.92
C PHE A 295 5.19 4.90 4.11
N LEU A 296 4.17 5.23 4.92
CA LEU A 296 2.98 4.40 5.08
C LEU A 296 2.04 4.62 3.90
N VAL A 297 1.74 3.54 3.19
CA VAL A 297 0.82 3.60 2.05
C VAL A 297 -0.60 3.79 2.54
N ASN A 298 -1.29 4.77 1.99
CA ASN A 298 -2.70 4.97 2.24
C ASN A 298 -3.51 4.16 1.22
N TYR A 299 -3.70 2.88 1.50
CA TYR A 299 -4.44 1.99 0.60
C TYR A 299 -5.86 2.49 0.35
N TYR A 300 -6.25 2.55 -0.91
CA TYR A 300 -7.52 3.13 -1.37
C TYR A 300 -8.70 2.17 -1.30
N GLY A 301 -8.46 0.88 -1.25
CA GLY A 301 -9.51 -0.13 -1.13
C GLY A 301 -8.97 -1.57 -1.20
N PRO A 302 -9.88 -2.55 -1.23
CA PRO A 302 -9.51 -3.94 -1.47
C PRO A 302 -8.95 -4.10 -2.89
N PRO A 303 -8.28 -5.22 -3.20
CA PRO A 303 -7.70 -5.44 -4.52
C PRO A 303 -8.75 -5.30 -5.62
N SER A 304 -8.37 -4.68 -6.73
CA SER A 304 -9.24 -4.55 -7.91
C SER A 304 -9.61 -5.94 -8.43
N GLY A 305 -10.92 -6.19 -8.65
CA GLY A 305 -11.42 -7.53 -8.91
C GLY A 305 -11.87 -8.29 -7.66
N TYR A 306 -11.86 -7.64 -6.48
CA TYR A 306 -12.36 -8.23 -5.24
C TYR A 306 -13.78 -8.79 -5.43
N LYS A 307 -13.94 -10.09 -5.18
CA LYS A 307 -15.24 -10.77 -5.30
C LYS A 307 -16.06 -10.48 -4.05
N VAL A 308 -17.11 -9.69 -4.21
CA VAL A 308 -18.05 -9.45 -3.11
C VAL A 308 -18.81 -10.73 -2.82
N ARG A 309 -18.89 -11.12 -1.55
CA ARG A 309 -19.68 -12.28 -1.12
C ARG A 309 -21.17 -11.94 -1.17
N ASP A 310 -21.75 -11.99 -2.38
CA ASP A 310 -23.18 -11.78 -2.55
C ASP A 310 -23.77 -12.85 -3.49
N GLU A 311 -24.93 -13.38 -3.09
CA GLU A 311 -25.74 -14.31 -3.87
C GLU A 311 -26.36 -13.66 -5.14
N ARG A 312 -26.17 -12.33 -5.32
CA ARG A 312 -26.81 -11.51 -6.35
C ARG A 312 -25.96 -11.27 -7.60
N ASN A 313 -24.83 -11.96 -7.79
CA ASN A 313 -23.93 -11.77 -8.94
C ASN A 313 -23.53 -10.29 -9.16
N LEU A 314 -23.20 -9.56 -8.09
CA LEU A 314 -22.69 -8.22 -8.22
C LEU A 314 -21.30 -8.23 -8.88
N PRO A 315 -20.98 -7.22 -9.71
CA PRO A 315 -19.67 -7.12 -10.30
C PRO A 315 -18.60 -6.99 -9.23
N ALA A 316 -17.38 -7.41 -9.57
CA ALA A 316 -16.24 -7.30 -8.70
C ALA A 316 -15.95 -5.83 -8.35
N TRP A 317 -15.42 -5.60 -7.16
CA TRP A 317 -14.93 -4.29 -6.75
C TRP A 317 -13.71 -3.91 -7.58
N SER A 318 -13.63 -2.66 -8.01
CA SER A 318 -12.43 -2.12 -8.67
C SER A 318 -11.97 -0.86 -7.97
N THR A 319 -10.89 -0.95 -7.20
CA THR A 319 -10.26 0.19 -6.52
C THR A 319 -9.59 1.11 -7.54
N PHE A 320 -8.90 0.54 -8.52
CA PHE A 320 -8.34 1.25 -9.68
C PHE A 320 -9.05 0.80 -10.96
N PRO A 321 -9.18 1.67 -11.97
CA PRO A 321 -9.53 1.24 -13.31
C PRO A 321 -8.53 0.20 -13.79
N LYS A 322 -9.01 -0.92 -14.33
CA LYS A 322 -8.16 -2.00 -14.79
C LYS A 322 -8.63 -2.57 -16.11
N TYR A 323 -7.69 -2.96 -16.95
CA TYR A 323 -7.91 -3.53 -18.26
C TYR A 323 -7.00 -4.73 -18.46
N SER A 324 -7.51 -5.78 -19.10
CA SER A 324 -6.68 -6.90 -19.53
C SER A 324 -5.70 -6.45 -20.62
N LEU A 325 -4.48 -6.99 -20.60
CA LEU A 325 -3.50 -6.76 -21.66
C LEU A 325 -4.06 -7.14 -23.05
N ALA A 326 -4.96 -8.13 -23.11
CA ALA A 326 -5.61 -8.54 -24.35
C ALA A 326 -6.30 -7.36 -25.05
N TYR A 327 -7.04 -6.54 -24.31
CA TYR A 327 -7.73 -5.38 -24.89
C TYR A 327 -6.77 -4.26 -25.30
N ILE A 328 -5.60 -4.15 -24.62
CA ILE A 328 -4.61 -3.14 -25.00
C ILE A 328 -3.97 -3.42 -26.36
N ILE A 329 -3.87 -4.68 -26.74
CA ILE A 329 -3.32 -5.09 -28.04
C ILE A 329 -4.39 -5.33 -29.11
N ASP A 330 -5.67 -5.30 -28.74
CA ASP A 330 -6.82 -5.58 -29.61
C ASP A 330 -7.04 -4.43 -30.61
N THR A 331 -6.47 -4.61 -31.80
CA THR A 331 -6.49 -3.68 -32.91
C THR A 331 -6.54 -4.49 -34.22
N GLU A 332 -6.94 -3.90 -35.32
CA GLU A 332 -7.11 -4.52 -36.63
C GLU A 332 -5.96 -5.44 -37.11
N ASP A 333 -4.74 -5.21 -36.61
CA ASP A 333 -3.55 -5.99 -36.98
C ASP A 333 -3.22 -7.14 -35.99
N VAL A 334 -4.02 -7.33 -34.95
CA VAL A 334 -3.87 -8.42 -33.98
C VAL A 334 -5.19 -9.14 -33.80
N THR A 335 -5.25 -10.39 -34.22
CA THR A 335 -6.43 -11.22 -34.03
C THR A 335 -6.37 -11.96 -32.71
N LEU A 336 -7.33 -11.70 -31.81
CA LEU A 336 -7.46 -12.42 -30.56
C LEU A 336 -7.86 -13.88 -30.79
N ARG A 337 -7.57 -14.77 -29.83
CA ARG A 337 -7.92 -16.21 -29.96
C ARG A 337 -9.42 -16.47 -30.04
N ASP A 338 -10.23 -15.64 -29.39
CA ASP A 338 -11.69 -15.74 -29.43
C ASP A 338 -12.26 -14.66 -30.36
N PRO A 339 -12.79 -15.05 -31.53
CA PRO A 339 -13.35 -14.09 -32.50
C PRO A 339 -14.55 -13.30 -31.95
N MET A 340 -15.19 -13.75 -30.89
CA MET A 340 -16.30 -13.01 -30.26
C MET A 340 -15.86 -11.88 -29.37
N GLU A 341 -14.60 -11.92 -28.93
CA GLU A 341 -13.95 -10.91 -28.09
C GLU A 341 -12.99 -10.02 -28.92
N ASP A 342 -12.77 -10.35 -30.18
CA ASP A 342 -11.91 -9.63 -31.14
C ASP A 342 -12.73 -8.48 -31.74
N LEU A 343 -12.77 -7.37 -31.03
CA LEU A 343 -13.66 -6.23 -31.34
C LEU A 343 -12.89 -4.97 -31.74
N ASP A 344 -11.57 -5.06 -31.92
CA ASP A 344 -10.66 -3.94 -32.15
C ASP A 344 -10.82 -2.83 -31.10
N TRP A 345 -11.02 -3.27 -29.83
CA TRP A 345 -11.41 -2.38 -28.73
C TRP A 345 -10.45 -1.21 -28.55
N MET A 346 -9.15 -1.44 -28.72
CA MET A 346 -8.14 -0.40 -28.53
C MET A 346 -8.15 0.64 -29.65
N THR A 347 -8.57 0.26 -30.86
CA THR A 347 -8.58 1.13 -32.04
C THR A 347 -9.39 2.41 -31.83
N GLN A 348 -10.47 2.36 -31.02
CA GLN A 348 -11.29 3.54 -30.73
C GLN A 348 -10.52 4.66 -29.99
N PHE A 349 -9.40 4.36 -29.36
CA PHE A 349 -8.58 5.30 -28.60
C PHE A 349 -7.29 5.70 -29.33
N LEU A 350 -7.05 5.12 -30.51
CA LEU A 350 -5.87 5.42 -31.30
C LEU A 350 -6.16 6.54 -32.28
N PRO A 351 -5.20 7.43 -32.59
CA PRO A 351 -5.35 8.40 -33.66
C PRO A 351 -5.54 7.65 -34.99
N GLY A 352 -6.52 8.05 -35.78
CA GLY A 352 -6.73 7.51 -37.11
C GLY A 352 -5.46 7.66 -37.96
N GLU A 353 -5.10 6.63 -38.71
CA GLU A 353 -3.98 6.75 -39.66
C GLU A 353 -4.40 7.69 -40.79
N ILE A 354 -3.74 8.84 -40.89
CA ILE A 354 -3.90 9.74 -42.00
C ILE A 354 -3.11 9.16 -43.18
N PRO A 355 -3.78 8.79 -44.31
CA PRO A 355 -3.06 8.25 -45.46
C PRO A 355 -1.92 9.18 -45.91
N GLU A 356 -0.77 8.61 -46.26
CA GLU A 356 0.40 9.35 -46.69
C GLU A 356 0.13 10.37 -47.80
N TRP A 357 -0.79 10.06 -48.72
CA TRP A 357 -1.14 10.97 -49.80
C TRP A 357 -1.93 12.19 -49.33
N ILE A 358 -2.70 12.10 -48.22
CA ILE A 358 -3.35 13.26 -47.57
C ILE A 358 -2.29 14.11 -46.85
N MET A 359 -1.32 13.47 -46.17
CA MET A 359 -0.19 14.18 -45.54
C MET A 359 0.70 14.89 -46.56
N ALA A 360 0.72 14.46 -47.82
CA ALA A 360 1.45 15.09 -48.91
C ALA A 360 0.77 16.35 -49.45
N ILE A 361 -0.46 16.67 -49.03
CA ILE A 361 -1.15 17.92 -49.42
C ILE A 361 -0.48 19.08 -48.64
N GLU A 362 0.13 20.01 -49.40
CA GLU A 362 0.85 21.16 -48.84
C GLU A 362 -0.10 22.24 -48.25
N ASP A 363 -1.32 22.33 -48.75
CA ASP A 363 -2.32 23.31 -48.24
C ASP A 363 -3.09 22.71 -47.07
N ASP A 364 -2.95 23.30 -45.90
CA ASP A 364 -3.59 22.87 -44.66
C ASP A 364 -5.12 22.86 -44.75
N SER A 365 -5.71 23.82 -45.48
CA SER A 365 -7.18 23.93 -45.63
C SER A 365 -7.72 22.82 -46.52
N GLU A 366 -7.03 22.52 -47.64
CA GLU A 366 -7.38 21.42 -48.57
C GLU A 366 -7.20 20.03 -47.89
N ARG A 367 -6.15 19.89 -47.06
CA ARG A 367 -5.90 18.69 -46.26
C ARG A 367 -7.03 18.44 -45.27
N VAL A 368 -7.46 19.46 -44.53
CA VAL A 368 -8.56 19.36 -43.55
C VAL A 368 -9.88 19.02 -44.26
N GLU A 369 -10.20 19.70 -45.38
CA GLU A 369 -11.42 19.43 -46.19
C GLU A 369 -11.44 17.98 -46.72
N MET A 370 -10.27 17.48 -47.15
CA MET A 370 -10.16 16.10 -47.63
C MET A 370 -10.32 15.08 -46.50
N MET A 371 -9.77 15.37 -45.31
CA MET A 371 -9.93 14.55 -44.11
C MET A 371 -11.39 14.49 -43.66
N GLU A 372 -12.08 15.65 -43.61
CA GLU A 372 -13.51 15.70 -43.29
C GLU A 372 -14.37 14.94 -44.34
N ALA A 373 -14.07 15.10 -45.63
CA ALA A 373 -14.77 14.41 -46.69
C ALA A 373 -14.64 12.87 -46.64
N MET A 374 -13.54 12.38 -46.10
CA MET A 374 -13.27 10.96 -45.88
C MET A 374 -13.69 10.44 -44.50
N GLY A 375 -14.23 11.33 -43.63
CA GLY A 375 -14.58 10.96 -42.25
C GLY A 375 -13.35 10.72 -41.36
N ILE A 376 -12.17 11.15 -41.83
CA ILE A 376 -10.94 11.12 -41.04
C ILE A 376 -10.95 12.38 -40.21
N THR A 377 -11.35 12.29 -38.96
CA THR A 377 -11.11 13.34 -37.96
C THR A 377 -9.63 13.41 -37.63
N GLU A 378 -9.07 14.60 -37.60
CA GLU A 378 -7.70 14.83 -37.09
C GLU A 378 -7.59 14.26 -35.67
N GLY A 379 -7.11 13.03 -35.57
CA GLY A 379 -6.99 12.25 -34.35
C GLY A 379 -8.35 11.81 -33.78
N ASN A 380 -8.48 10.55 -33.42
CA ASN A 380 -9.52 10.18 -32.48
C ASN A 380 -9.37 11.07 -31.25
N ASP A 381 -10.49 11.60 -30.77
CA ASP A 381 -10.47 12.44 -29.58
C ASP A 381 -9.98 11.61 -28.40
N ILE A 382 -8.67 11.64 -28.16
CA ILE A 382 -8.03 10.91 -27.05
C ILE A 382 -8.50 11.42 -25.67
N SER A 383 -9.28 12.52 -25.63
CA SER A 383 -9.86 13.02 -24.37
C SER A 383 -10.78 11.97 -23.72
N ASN A 384 -11.40 11.10 -24.52
CA ASN A 384 -12.23 9.99 -24.05
C ASN A 384 -11.45 8.72 -23.70
N SER A 385 -10.14 8.67 -23.97
CA SER A 385 -9.31 7.53 -23.65
C SER A 385 -9.16 7.39 -22.12
N PRO A 386 -9.35 6.17 -21.58
CA PRO A 386 -9.15 5.94 -20.15
C PRO A 386 -7.68 6.09 -19.73
N PHE A 387 -6.76 6.14 -20.69
CA PHE A 387 -5.33 6.27 -20.49
C PHE A 387 -4.83 7.72 -20.62
N ASN A 388 -5.69 8.62 -21.14
CA ASN A 388 -5.27 9.99 -21.39
C ASN A 388 -4.81 10.73 -20.13
N ASN A 389 -3.59 11.22 -20.16
CA ASN A 389 -2.92 11.91 -19.04
C ASN A 389 -2.93 11.06 -17.74
N LYS A 390 -2.74 9.74 -17.87
CA LYS A 390 -2.70 8.79 -16.75
C LYS A 390 -1.32 8.14 -16.62
N ILE A 391 -1.08 7.58 -15.43
CA ILE A 391 -0.01 6.62 -15.19
C ILE A 391 -0.59 5.23 -15.43
N VAL A 392 -0.03 4.50 -16.37
CA VAL A 392 -0.43 3.13 -16.68
C VAL A 392 0.58 2.18 -16.07
N VAL A 393 0.16 1.37 -15.11
CA VAL A 393 1.01 0.34 -14.49
C VAL A 393 0.68 -1.01 -15.12
N ILE A 394 1.69 -1.62 -15.73
CA ILE A 394 1.58 -2.92 -16.42
C ILE A 394 2.22 -3.98 -15.53
N GLY A 395 1.47 -5.01 -15.19
CA GLY A 395 1.95 -6.09 -14.33
C GLY A 395 1.12 -7.36 -14.48
N THR A 396 1.38 -8.33 -13.62
CA THR A 396 0.68 -9.62 -13.64
C THR A 396 -0.24 -9.77 -12.44
N SER A 397 -1.44 -10.30 -12.68
CA SER A 397 -2.40 -10.69 -11.66
C SER A 397 -2.79 -12.18 -11.75
N VAL A 398 -1.97 -12.99 -12.44
CA VAL A 398 -2.16 -14.45 -12.50
C VAL A 398 -1.50 -15.10 -11.28
N GLU A 399 -2.23 -15.97 -10.58
CA GLU A 399 -1.75 -16.62 -9.35
C GLU A 399 -0.43 -17.40 -9.54
N VAL A 400 -0.20 -17.94 -10.72
CA VAL A 400 1.01 -18.72 -11.05
C VAL A 400 2.30 -17.88 -10.93
N HIS A 401 2.22 -16.58 -11.08
CA HIS A 401 3.39 -15.70 -10.98
C HIS A 401 3.78 -15.34 -9.54
N HIS A 402 2.94 -15.70 -8.55
CA HIS A 402 3.21 -15.51 -7.12
C HIS A 402 3.55 -14.08 -6.68
N ASP A 403 3.21 -13.06 -7.47
CA ASP A 403 3.43 -11.66 -7.10
C ASP A 403 2.20 -11.07 -6.43
N TYR A 404 1.89 -11.59 -5.25
CA TYR A 404 0.77 -11.17 -4.43
C TYR A 404 1.22 -10.74 -3.05
N LYS A 405 0.58 -9.71 -2.52
CA LYS A 405 0.89 -9.11 -1.22
C LYS A 405 -0.33 -9.14 -0.30
N GLN A 406 -0.07 -9.32 0.99
CA GLN A 406 -1.05 -9.06 2.03
C GLN A 406 -1.05 -7.55 2.34
N THR A 407 -2.18 -6.88 2.15
CA THR A 407 -2.36 -5.46 2.42
C THR A 407 -3.32 -5.26 3.59
N PRO A 408 -3.49 -4.05 4.14
CA PRO A 408 -4.49 -3.79 5.18
C PRO A 408 -5.93 -4.20 4.83
N TYR A 409 -6.25 -4.38 3.54
CA TYR A 409 -7.54 -4.89 3.07
C TYR A 409 -7.60 -6.40 2.87
N TYR A 410 -6.54 -7.15 3.23
CA TYR A 410 -6.48 -8.60 3.05
C TYR A 410 -7.72 -9.36 3.56
N ASN A 411 -8.31 -8.93 4.67
CA ASN A 411 -9.49 -9.55 5.27
C ASN A 411 -10.73 -8.63 5.23
N PHE A 412 -10.91 -7.92 4.13
CA PHE A 412 -12.05 -7.02 3.97
C PHE A 412 -13.36 -7.79 3.83
N SER A 413 -14.40 -7.36 4.55
CA SER A 413 -15.74 -8.01 4.57
C SER A 413 -15.72 -9.54 4.85
N GLY A 414 -14.69 -10.03 5.54
CA GLY A 414 -14.55 -11.44 5.91
C GLY A 414 -14.09 -12.35 4.77
N ILE A 415 -13.66 -11.79 3.65
CA ILE A 415 -13.05 -12.52 2.54
C ILE A 415 -11.57 -12.19 2.49
N GLN A 416 -10.74 -13.23 2.50
CA GLN A 416 -9.29 -13.08 2.39
C GLN A 416 -8.90 -13.02 0.91
N GLN A 417 -8.34 -11.89 0.49
CA GLN A 417 -7.81 -11.72 -0.86
C GLN A 417 -6.46 -11.03 -0.83
N LEU A 418 -5.55 -11.56 -1.61
CA LEU A 418 -4.23 -10.98 -1.84
C LEU A 418 -4.33 -9.88 -2.89
N THR A 419 -3.50 -8.86 -2.75
CA THR A 419 -3.40 -7.75 -3.70
C THR A 419 -2.25 -8.02 -4.67
N PRO A 420 -2.43 -7.90 -6.00
CA PRO A 420 -1.33 -7.98 -6.95
C PRO A 420 -0.22 -6.97 -6.65
N GLY A 421 1.06 -7.35 -6.86
CA GLY A 421 2.21 -6.47 -6.59
C GLY A 421 2.11 -5.13 -7.29
N MET A 422 1.73 -5.12 -8.57
CA MET A 422 1.52 -3.91 -9.35
C MET A 422 0.52 -2.93 -8.71
N GLU A 423 -0.49 -3.42 -8.01
CA GLU A 423 -1.49 -2.59 -7.36
C GLU A 423 -0.96 -1.97 -6.05
N THR A 424 0.05 -2.58 -5.42
CA THR A 424 0.76 -1.93 -4.30
C THR A 424 1.53 -0.70 -4.77
N HIS A 425 2.17 -0.78 -5.95
CA HIS A 425 2.79 0.36 -6.61
C HIS A 425 1.75 1.44 -6.95
N ALA A 426 0.59 1.06 -7.48
CA ALA A 426 -0.50 2.00 -7.80
C ALA A 426 -1.00 2.75 -6.56
N ASN A 427 -1.21 2.06 -5.44
CA ASN A 427 -1.60 2.67 -4.16
C ASN A 427 -0.53 3.64 -3.64
N ALA A 428 0.75 3.29 -3.75
CA ALA A 428 1.85 4.14 -3.34
C ALA A 428 1.95 5.40 -4.21
N ILE A 429 1.84 5.27 -5.53
CA ILE A 429 1.84 6.38 -6.48
C ILE A 429 0.68 7.34 -6.18
N GLN A 430 -0.54 6.80 -6.04
CA GLN A 430 -1.73 7.62 -5.77
C GLN A 430 -1.62 8.33 -4.41
N THR A 431 -1.04 7.66 -3.38
CA THR A 431 -0.77 8.30 -2.08
C THR A 431 0.13 9.53 -2.22
N MET A 432 1.17 9.44 -3.07
CA MET A 432 2.09 10.55 -3.32
C MET A 432 1.43 11.69 -4.12
N LEU A 433 0.65 11.37 -5.15
CA LEU A 433 -0.06 12.34 -5.99
C LEU A 433 -1.12 13.11 -5.18
N ASP A 434 -1.91 12.41 -4.40
CA ASP A 434 -2.94 13.01 -3.55
C ASP A 434 -2.36 13.71 -2.30
N LYS A 435 -1.07 13.50 -2.00
CA LYS A 435 -0.41 13.95 -0.75
C LYS A 435 -1.13 13.45 0.50
N ASN A 436 -1.80 12.32 0.38
CA ASN A 436 -2.67 11.74 1.40
C ASN A 436 -1.88 10.77 2.29
N TYR A 437 -0.83 11.28 2.95
CA TYR A 437 0.03 10.48 3.80
C TYR A 437 -0.62 10.17 5.14
N ILE A 438 -0.32 8.99 5.68
CA ILE A 438 -0.69 8.62 7.03
C ILE A 438 0.35 9.16 8.00
N ASN A 439 -0.09 9.99 8.93
CA ASN A 439 0.75 10.65 9.90
C ASN A 439 0.78 9.87 11.22
N VAL A 440 1.94 9.85 11.88
CA VAL A 440 2.03 9.40 13.26
C VAL A 440 1.90 10.61 14.18
N LEU A 441 0.97 10.59 15.12
CA LEU A 441 0.79 11.71 16.03
C LEU A 441 2.05 11.88 16.91
N GLY A 442 2.65 13.06 16.84
CA GLY A 442 3.91 13.36 17.52
C GLY A 442 5.15 12.79 16.82
N GLY A 443 5.03 12.28 15.61
CA GLY A 443 6.17 12.00 14.74
C GLY A 443 6.95 13.29 14.48
N GLY A 444 8.27 13.27 14.71
CA GLY A 444 9.11 14.48 14.69
C GLY A 444 9.43 15.05 16.07
N LEU A 445 8.69 14.72 17.12
CA LEU A 445 9.15 14.90 18.51
C LEU A 445 10.14 13.78 18.80
N THR A 446 11.30 14.15 19.34
CA THR A 446 12.46 13.32 19.69
C THR A 446 12.12 11.84 19.84
N GLU A 447 12.66 11.03 18.92
CA GLU A 447 12.54 9.59 18.98
C GLU A 447 13.37 9.07 20.15
N PHE A 448 12.73 8.43 21.11
CA PHE A 448 13.40 7.77 22.21
C PHE A 448 13.75 6.33 21.78
N PHE A 449 15.07 6.05 21.74
CA PHE A 449 15.66 4.71 21.87
C PHE A 449 15.25 3.62 20.88
N ASN A 450 16.04 3.37 19.92
CA ASN A 450 16.40 2.11 19.28
C ASN A 450 16.59 2.26 17.77
N GLU A 451 17.69 1.73 17.25
CA GLU A 451 17.96 1.71 15.81
C GLU A 451 16.94 0.88 15.01
N PHE A 452 16.22 -0.02 15.68
CA PHE A 452 15.28 -0.95 15.02
C PHE A 452 13.81 -0.56 15.14
N ASN A 453 13.37 -0.01 16.29
CA ASN A 453 11.98 0.38 16.53
C ASN A 453 11.94 1.75 17.21
N LYS A 454 11.76 2.79 16.44
CA LYS A 454 11.66 4.16 16.92
C LYS A 454 10.21 4.50 17.24
N TYR A 455 9.87 4.56 18.52
CA TYR A 455 8.55 5.02 18.96
C TYR A 455 8.62 6.50 19.30
N PRO A 456 7.68 7.33 18.80
CA PRO A 456 7.59 8.73 19.19
C PRO A 456 7.38 8.86 20.70
N PHE A 457 7.94 9.90 21.31
CA PHE A 457 7.72 10.21 22.73
C PHE A 457 6.23 10.36 23.09
N SER A 458 5.40 10.78 22.12
CA SER A 458 3.96 10.83 22.25
C SER A 458 3.33 9.50 22.68
N HIS A 459 3.90 8.35 22.29
CA HIS A 459 3.40 7.04 22.71
C HIS A 459 3.54 6.85 24.23
N ILE A 460 4.71 7.17 24.79
CA ILE A 460 4.95 7.10 26.24
C ILE A 460 4.06 8.10 26.97
N LEU A 461 3.85 9.28 26.39
CA LEU A 461 2.96 10.28 26.96
C LEU A 461 1.51 9.77 27.03
N LEU A 462 1.01 9.12 25.97
CA LEU A 462 -0.34 8.56 25.93
C LEU A 462 -0.51 7.39 26.93
N ILE A 463 0.48 6.48 27.01
CA ILE A 463 0.51 5.41 28.03
C ILE A 463 0.41 6.03 29.44
N THR A 464 1.23 7.05 29.70
CA THR A 464 1.30 7.73 31.00
C THR A 464 -0.05 8.41 31.29
N LEU A 465 -0.55 9.22 30.38
CA LEU A 465 -1.78 9.98 30.56
C LEU A 465 -2.97 9.07 30.89
N LEU A 466 -3.17 8.00 30.11
CA LEU A 466 -4.29 7.09 30.33
C LEU A 466 -4.18 6.33 31.65
N SER A 467 -2.97 5.88 32.02
CA SER A 467 -2.74 5.20 33.30
C SER A 467 -3.00 6.11 34.48
N PHE A 468 -2.62 7.39 34.39
CA PHE A 468 -2.91 8.37 35.44
C PHE A 468 -4.40 8.73 35.51
N VAL A 469 -5.13 8.75 34.39
CA VAL A 469 -6.58 8.90 34.40
C VAL A 469 -7.23 7.71 35.15
N ALA A 470 -6.79 6.48 34.86
CA ALA A 470 -7.27 5.30 35.57
C ALA A 470 -6.96 5.35 37.07
N LEU A 471 -5.74 5.77 37.45
CA LEU A 471 -5.39 5.99 38.85
C LEU A 471 -6.32 7.00 39.53
N LEU A 472 -6.57 8.16 38.89
CA LEU A 472 -7.43 9.18 39.46
C LEU A 472 -8.85 8.65 39.69
N ILE A 473 -9.41 7.90 38.72
CA ILE A 473 -10.72 7.27 38.87
C ILE A 473 -10.71 6.33 40.09
N LEU A 474 -9.70 5.46 40.22
CA LEU A 474 -9.59 4.50 41.31
C LEU A 474 -9.40 5.14 42.69
N LEU A 475 -8.76 6.31 42.78
CA LEU A 475 -8.58 7.03 44.02
C LEU A 475 -9.85 7.68 44.57
N PHE A 476 -10.80 8.01 43.71
CA PHE A 476 -12.01 8.76 44.08
C PHE A 476 -13.32 7.95 43.99
N VAL A 477 -13.28 6.79 43.36
CA VAL A 477 -14.51 6.01 43.05
C VAL A 477 -14.34 4.58 43.56
N ASN A 478 -15.46 3.97 43.97
CA ASN A 478 -15.50 2.56 44.37
C ASN A 478 -14.97 1.66 43.23
N PRO A 479 -14.18 0.61 43.52
CA PRO A 479 -13.53 -0.24 42.51
C PRO A 479 -14.45 -0.80 41.42
N ILE A 480 -15.69 -1.17 41.75
CA ILE A 480 -16.68 -1.68 40.77
C ILE A 480 -17.11 -0.59 39.80
N ILE A 481 -17.48 0.59 40.31
CA ILE A 481 -17.87 1.73 39.49
C ILE A 481 -16.66 2.26 38.71
N ALA A 482 -15.47 2.26 39.35
CA ALA A 482 -14.22 2.62 38.69
C ALA A 482 -13.92 1.72 37.49
N GLY A 483 -14.14 0.39 37.62
CA GLY A 483 -14.00 -0.54 36.50
C GLY A 483 -14.90 -0.20 35.30
N PHE A 484 -16.15 0.19 35.56
CA PHE A 484 -17.04 0.65 34.50
C PHE A 484 -16.57 1.97 33.85
N LEU A 485 -16.17 2.95 34.65
CA LEU A 485 -15.65 4.24 34.15
C LEU A 485 -14.35 4.07 33.36
N ILE A 486 -13.46 3.18 33.78
CA ILE A 486 -12.23 2.84 33.07
C ILE A 486 -12.55 2.18 31.75
N LEU A 487 -13.52 1.24 31.72
CA LEU A 487 -13.98 0.63 30.45
C LEU A 487 -14.50 1.70 29.47
N VAL A 488 -15.32 2.63 29.96
CA VAL A 488 -15.80 3.76 29.14
C VAL A 488 -14.62 4.62 28.64
N THR A 489 -13.65 4.89 29.50
CA THR A 489 -12.43 5.65 29.12
C THR A 489 -11.65 4.92 28.01
N CYS A 490 -11.49 3.60 28.10
CA CYS A 490 -10.85 2.79 27.07
C CYS A 490 -11.62 2.83 25.75
N LEU A 491 -12.96 2.73 25.79
CA LEU A 491 -13.81 2.83 24.59
C LEU A 491 -13.74 4.22 23.94
N VAL A 492 -13.73 5.28 24.75
CA VAL A 492 -13.57 6.65 24.24
C VAL A 492 -12.19 6.84 23.60
N TYR A 493 -11.14 6.34 24.25
CA TYR A 493 -9.78 6.40 23.68
C TYR A 493 -9.68 5.65 22.35
N PHE A 494 -10.24 4.45 22.27
CA PHE A 494 -10.30 3.67 21.05
C PHE A 494 -11.07 4.42 19.95
N ALA A 495 -12.25 4.99 20.27
CA ALA A 495 -13.04 5.76 19.33
C ALA A 495 -12.30 7.01 18.81
N ILE A 496 -11.56 7.71 19.70
CA ILE A 496 -10.69 8.83 19.30
C ILE A 496 -9.59 8.37 18.35
N GLY A 497 -8.93 7.23 18.65
CA GLY A 497 -7.89 6.67 17.79
C GLY A 497 -8.41 6.29 16.39
N CYS A 498 -9.62 5.76 16.31
CA CYS A 498 -10.30 5.48 15.03
C CYS A 498 -10.70 6.78 14.32
N GLY A 499 -11.23 7.75 15.05
CA GLY A 499 -11.61 9.06 14.51
C GLY A 499 -10.43 9.86 13.95
N LEU A 500 -9.30 9.84 14.64
CA LEU A 500 -8.06 10.46 14.16
C LEU A 500 -7.57 9.82 12.85
N PHE A 501 -7.76 8.51 12.69
CA PHE A 501 -7.39 7.82 11.45
C PHE A 501 -8.27 8.22 10.26
N ILE A 502 -9.54 8.50 10.50
CA ILE A 502 -10.47 9.01 9.48
C ILE A 502 -10.29 10.51 9.23
N GLY A 503 -9.68 11.24 10.19
CA GLY A 503 -9.64 12.70 10.19
C GLY A 503 -10.87 13.37 10.80
N ASP A 504 -11.72 12.61 11.51
CA ASP A 504 -12.89 13.10 12.24
C ASP A 504 -12.91 12.56 13.68
N ILE A 505 -12.43 13.36 14.62
CA ILE A 505 -12.37 12.99 16.05
C ILE A 505 -13.75 12.60 16.61
N PHE A 506 -14.82 13.14 16.07
CA PHE A 506 -16.19 12.86 16.50
C PHE A 506 -16.80 11.61 15.86
N TRP A 507 -16.03 10.88 15.04
CA TRP A 507 -16.52 9.67 14.35
C TRP A 507 -17.22 8.69 15.29
N GLY A 508 -16.65 8.43 16.47
CA GLY A 508 -17.24 7.49 17.43
C GLY A 508 -18.64 7.91 17.88
N ILE A 509 -18.86 9.19 18.13
CA ILE A 509 -20.18 9.73 18.53
C ILE A 509 -21.13 9.70 17.35
N LYS A 510 -20.69 10.10 16.17
CA LYS A 510 -21.49 10.08 14.93
C LYS A 510 -21.91 8.66 14.56
N SER A 511 -21.01 7.68 14.71
CA SER A 511 -21.31 6.26 14.44
C SER A 511 -22.29 5.65 15.44
N PHE A 512 -22.23 6.07 16.71
CA PHE A 512 -23.13 5.58 17.76
C PHE A 512 -24.53 6.19 17.68
N ALA A 513 -24.64 7.45 17.29
CA ALA A 513 -25.90 8.17 17.22
C ALA A 513 -26.06 8.95 15.90
N PRO A 514 -26.13 8.25 14.74
CA PRO A 514 -26.17 8.88 13.42
C PRO A 514 -27.36 9.82 13.23
N SER A 515 -28.48 9.57 13.92
CA SER A 515 -29.67 10.40 13.86
C SER A 515 -29.53 11.78 14.51
N LEU A 516 -28.52 12.00 15.35
CA LEU A 516 -28.25 13.28 15.99
C LEU A 516 -27.38 14.21 15.11
N PHE A 517 -26.74 13.65 14.11
CA PHE A 517 -25.89 14.36 13.19
C PHE A 517 -26.47 14.12 11.80
N GLU A 518 -26.85 15.18 11.09
CA GLU A 518 -27.21 15.06 9.67
C GLU A 518 -26.08 14.31 8.97
N SER A 519 -26.35 13.09 8.51
CA SER A 519 -25.37 12.15 8.00
C SER A 519 -24.82 12.61 6.65
N LYS A 520 -23.91 13.56 6.67
CA LYS A 520 -22.91 13.65 5.61
C LYS A 520 -21.88 12.59 5.90
N LEU A 521 -21.59 11.76 4.91
CA LEU A 521 -20.40 10.89 4.94
C LEU A 521 -19.21 11.73 5.43
N PRO A 522 -18.39 11.25 6.37
CA PRO A 522 -17.28 12.04 6.88
C PRO A 522 -16.41 12.45 5.72
N GLU A 523 -16.14 13.74 5.57
CA GLU A 523 -15.03 14.19 4.72
C GLU A 523 -13.77 13.58 5.34
N ILE A 524 -13.07 12.75 4.57
CA ILE A 524 -11.86 12.10 5.02
C ILE A 524 -10.78 13.18 5.07
N GLY A 525 -10.44 13.58 6.29
CA GLY A 525 -9.36 14.52 6.54
C GLY A 525 -7.99 13.84 6.58
N GLU A 526 -6.98 14.57 7.04
CA GLU A 526 -5.66 14.00 7.26
C GLU A 526 -5.71 12.83 8.25
N SER A 527 -5.14 11.69 7.87
CA SER A 527 -5.10 10.47 8.68
C SER A 527 -3.96 10.54 9.70
N TYR A 528 -4.29 10.34 10.98
CA TYR A 528 -3.32 10.22 12.06
C TYR A 528 -3.46 8.89 12.77
N ILE A 529 -2.33 8.24 13.07
CA ILE A 529 -2.29 7.04 13.89
C ILE A 529 -1.73 7.35 15.29
N ILE A 530 -2.35 6.73 16.29
CA ILE A 530 -1.89 6.70 17.68
C ILE A 530 -1.80 5.24 18.13
N PRO A 531 -0.96 4.91 19.11
CA PRO A 531 -0.92 3.56 19.67
C PRO A 531 -2.25 3.26 20.38
N ILE A 532 -2.78 2.06 20.17
CA ILE A 532 -4.01 1.60 20.83
C ILE A 532 -3.70 0.60 21.94
N VAL A 533 -2.91 -0.43 21.62
CA VAL A 533 -2.71 -1.58 22.52
C VAL A 533 -1.92 -1.21 23.78
N PRO A 534 -0.72 -0.60 23.70
CA PRO A 534 0.06 -0.33 24.90
C PRO A 534 -0.64 0.55 25.94
N PRO A 535 -1.31 1.69 25.57
CA PRO A 535 -2.05 2.49 26.53
C PRO A 535 -3.18 1.71 27.21
N LEU A 536 -3.96 0.90 26.45
CA LEU A 536 -5.04 0.09 27.02
C LEU A 536 -4.50 -1.00 27.97
N VAL A 537 -3.40 -1.66 27.60
CA VAL A 537 -2.74 -2.64 28.48
C VAL A 537 -2.25 -1.99 29.76
N SER A 538 -1.65 -0.80 29.69
CA SER A 538 -1.16 -0.07 30.85
C SER A 538 -2.29 0.31 31.82
N VAL A 539 -3.43 0.74 31.28
CA VAL A 539 -4.65 0.98 32.07
C VAL A 539 -5.12 -0.31 32.77
N GLY A 540 -5.16 -1.43 32.05
CA GLY A 540 -5.55 -2.73 32.61
C GLY A 540 -4.61 -3.19 33.75
N VAL A 541 -3.30 -3.09 33.53
CA VAL A 541 -2.29 -3.42 34.56
C VAL A 541 -2.43 -2.51 35.77
N THR A 542 -2.62 -1.21 35.59
CA THR A 542 -2.85 -0.24 36.67
C THR A 542 -4.10 -0.59 37.46
N TYR A 543 -5.21 -0.86 36.79
CA TYR A 543 -6.49 -1.25 37.44
C TYR A 543 -6.33 -2.52 38.27
N ILE A 544 -5.82 -3.59 37.65
CA ILE A 544 -5.63 -4.88 38.32
C ILE A 544 -4.67 -4.74 39.52
N GLY A 545 -3.57 -4.02 39.33
CA GLY A 545 -2.56 -3.84 40.38
C GLY A 545 -3.13 -3.12 41.60
N ILE A 546 -3.88 -2.03 41.41
CA ILE A 546 -4.46 -1.26 42.52
C ILE A 546 -5.59 -2.04 43.20
N VAL A 547 -6.48 -2.68 42.41
CA VAL A 547 -7.58 -3.48 42.98
C VAL A 547 -7.05 -4.67 43.81
N LEU A 548 -6.00 -5.34 43.33
CA LEU A 548 -5.35 -6.41 44.08
C LEU A 548 -4.70 -5.89 45.37
N TYR A 549 -4.03 -4.74 45.31
CA TYR A 549 -3.47 -4.11 46.49
C TYR A 549 -4.56 -3.79 47.50
N ASP A 550 -5.64 -3.14 47.11
CA ASP A 550 -6.74 -2.78 48.00
C ASP A 550 -7.40 -4.03 48.60
N PHE A 551 -7.60 -5.08 47.82
CA PHE A 551 -8.12 -6.37 48.29
C PHE A 551 -7.20 -6.99 49.35
N ILE A 552 -5.88 -7.02 49.14
CA ILE A 552 -4.92 -7.56 50.08
C ILE A 552 -4.93 -6.75 51.38
N MET A 553 -4.97 -5.42 51.28
CA MET A 553 -5.02 -4.56 52.48
C MET A 553 -6.31 -4.75 53.24
N GLU A 554 -7.46 -4.86 52.57
CA GLU A 554 -8.74 -5.14 53.22
C GLU A 554 -8.74 -6.50 53.95
N GLN A 555 -8.13 -7.53 53.39
CA GLN A 555 -8.00 -8.82 54.04
C GLN A 555 -7.08 -8.77 55.26
N GLN A 556 -6.00 -8.00 55.18
CA GLN A 556 -5.10 -7.79 56.32
C GLN A 556 -5.79 -7.05 57.44
N ASP A 557 -6.53 -5.98 57.13
CA ASP A 557 -7.30 -5.21 58.09
C ASP A 557 -8.40 -6.05 58.78
N LYS A 558 -9.13 -6.87 58.01
CA LYS A 558 -10.11 -7.82 58.53
C LYS A 558 -9.46 -8.83 59.49
N LYS A 559 -8.30 -9.37 59.12
CA LYS A 559 -7.53 -10.32 59.95
C LYS A 559 -7.02 -9.64 61.22
N TYR A 560 -6.50 -8.42 61.12
CA TYR A 560 -6.04 -7.62 62.26
C TYR A 560 -7.20 -7.34 63.21
N LEU A 561 -8.33 -6.87 62.72
CA LEU A 561 -9.53 -6.62 63.52
C LEU A 561 -10.03 -7.91 64.19
N LYS A 562 -10.10 -9.03 63.46
CA LYS A 562 -10.51 -10.32 64.03
C LYS A 562 -9.57 -10.77 65.16
N ASN A 563 -8.26 -10.63 64.96
CA ASN A 563 -7.27 -10.99 65.98
C ASN A 563 -7.32 -10.06 67.18
N THR A 564 -7.51 -8.76 66.98
CA THR A 564 -7.62 -7.76 68.05
C THR A 564 -8.89 -7.97 68.88
N PHE A 565 -10.05 -8.13 68.19
CA PHE A 565 -11.29 -8.40 68.89
C PHE A 565 -11.31 -9.78 69.57
N GLY A 566 -10.69 -10.81 68.93
CA GLY A 566 -10.56 -12.14 69.53
C GLY A 566 -9.66 -12.19 70.76
N ALA A 567 -8.76 -11.21 70.97
CA ALA A 567 -7.95 -11.07 72.17
C ALA A 567 -8.69 -10.36 73.33
N TYR A 568 -9.72 -9.56 73.05
CA TYR A 568 -10.44 -8.76 74.05
C TYR A 568 -11.87 -9.22 74.34
N ILE A 569 -12.46 -10.07 73.44
CA ILE A 569 -13.87 -10.52 73.56
C ILE A 569 -13.86 -12.05 73.64
N SER A 570 -14.54 -12.62 74.66
CA SER A 570 -14.67 -14.07 74.76
C SER A 570 -15.39 -14.67 73.57
N PRO A 571 -15.04 -15.91 73.15
CA PRO A 571 -15.69 -16.58 72.02
C PRO A 571 -17.23 -16.65 72.10
N ASP A 572 -17.79 -16.72 73.29
CA ASP A 572 -19.24 -16.79 73.56
C ASP A 572 -19.97 -15.47 73.22
N LEU A 573 -19.33 -14.33 73.38
CA LEU A 573 -19.88 -13.03 73.04
C LEU A 573 -19.90 -12.79 71.51
N ILE A 574 -18.93 -13.32 70.78
CA ILE A 574 -18.91 -13.28 69.32
C ILE A 574 -20.03 -14.13 68.71
N LEU A 575 -20.29 -15.30 69.25
CA LEU A 575 -21.39 -16.17 68.84
C LEU A 575 -22.77 -15.51 69.11
N SER A 576 -22.91 -14.80 70.25
CA SER A 576 -24.17 -14.10 70.57
C SER A 576 -24.44 -12.91 69.62
N LEU A 577 -23.38 -12.20 69.16
CA LEU A 577 -23.49 -11.10 68.18
C LEU A 577 -23.85 -11.59 66.78
N ILE A 578 -23.36 -12.75 66.39
CA ILE A 578 -23.70 -13.39 65.11
C ILE A 578 -25.16 -13.86 65.12
N HIS A 579 -25.66 -14.38 66.21
CA HIS A 579 -27.06 -14.80 66.36
C HIS A 579 -28.03 -13.63 66.43
N ILE A 580 -27.64 -12.44 66.82
CA ILE A 580 -28.50 -11.25 66.84
C ILE A 580 -28.69 -10.67 65.41
N SER A 581 -27.84 -11.00 64.47
CA SER A 581 -27.93 -10.48 63.09
C SER A 581 -28.67 -11.40 62.11
N GLU A 582 -29.16 -12.58 62.51
CA GLU A 582 -30.08 -13.36 61.67
C GLU A 582 -31.50 -12.72 61.71
N PRO A 583 -32.02 -12.23 60.60
CA PRO A 583 -33.40 -11.77 60.55
C PRO A 583 -34.34 -12.97 60.79
N THR A 584 -35.11 -12.91 61.89
CA THR A 584 -36.21 -13.84 62.17
C THR A 584 -37.09 -13.96 60.96
N ARG A 585 -37.11 -15.14 60.36
CA ARG A 585 -38.04 -15.52 59.29
C ARG A 585 -39.49 -15.43 59.85
N PRO A 586 -40.39 -14.68 59.26
CA PRO A 586 -41.78 -14.67 59.76
C PRO A 586 -42.37 -16.05 59.55
N GLU A 587 -42.81 -16.70 60.63
CA GLU A 587 -43.63 -17.92 60.59
C GLU A 587 -44.93 -17.56 59.86
N ARG A 588 -45.29 -18.31 58.85
CA ARG A 588 -46.58 -18.32 58.24
C ARG A 588 -47.53 -18.91 59.26
N ILE A 589 -48.43 -18.09 59.79
CA ILE A 589 -49.61 -18.54 60.49
C ILE A 589 -50.61 -19.03 59.43
N SER A 590 -51.03 -20.26 59.59
CA SER A 590 -52.03 -21.02 58.81
C SER A 590 -53.38 -20.35 58.77
#